data_5e9c3042bc35ea4d8d65650790ebecf5
#
_entry.id   5e9c3042bc35ea4d8d65650790ebecf5
#
_cell.length_a   1.000
_cell.length_b   1.000
_cell.length_c   1.000
_cell.angle_alpha   90.00
_cell.angle_beta   90.00
_cell.angle_gamma   90.00
#
_symmetry.space_group_name_H-M   'P 1'
#
loop_
_entity.id
_entity.type
_entity.pdbx_description
1 polymer ?
#
loop_
_entity_poly.entity_id
_entity_poly.type
_entity_poly.pdbx_seq_one_letter_code
_entity_poly.pdbx_strand_id
1 'polypeptide(L)'
;MKKVLRYLRSCLGYLYVCFKWVLLATLVGCVVGPVGAAFGLALNRVTALRMADPRLICLLPLGGLVIVLLYRHFDPNGGGSTNQIFVSVREHKPLALRTAPLIFVTTIITHLFGGSSGREGAALLLGGSLSGQIGKGLRLEARDCRLMTMCGMAGAFSAVFGTPLAATVFTLEVVDVGSMQYAALLPCLISALIGVWISSGMGLAPTAFVLADHADPSPETLFRVLLLGLLLAGLSIAFCEVLHAAPKLYEKLLPNPYLRVVAGGVFIIALTTLLGTTDYNGAGANVIAAAIAGQVVPYAFLLKILFTSITLGAGFKGGEIVPIFFTGATFGCAVAPLLGLAPGLGAALGMVALFCGCTNSPLASICLAIEVFGGQNVELFALACAVSYMMSSYFSLYREQHFLHSKLRVVGVRRVHGRWSETDSDAEN
;
A
#
# COMPACT_ATOMS: atom_id res chain seq x y z
N MET A 1 -11.42 1.23 -51.83
CA MET A 1 -10.92 2.56 -51.40
C MET A 1 -11.54 3.07 -50.10
N LYS A 2 -12.86 3.22 -49.98
CA LYS A 2 -13.53 3.73 -48.76
C LYS A 2 -13.25 2.88 -47.47
N LYS A 3 -13.16 1.55 -47.56
CA LYS A 3 -12.82 0.67 -46.40
C LYS A 3 -11.38 0.90 -45.91
N VAL A 4 -10.42 0.97 -46.85
CA VAL A 4 -8.98 1.23 -46.53
C VAL A 4 -8.83 2.60 -45.86
N LEU A 5 -9.50 3.62 -46.36
CA LEU A 5 -9.45 4.96 -45.79
C LEU A 5 -10.04 5.01 -44.38
N ARG A 6 -11.09 4.21 -44.10
CA ARG A 6 -11.66 4.06 -42.75
C ARG A 6 -10.69 3.37 -41.79
N TYR A 7 -10.03 2.30 -42.22
CA TYR A 7 -8.99 1.62 -41.45
C TYR A 7 -7.80 2.54 -41.14
N LEU A 8 -7.29 3.26 -42.13
CA LEU A 8 -6.21 4.22 -41.92
C LEU A 8 -6.60 5.33 -40.94
N ARG A 9 -7.82 5.86 -41.03
CA ARG A 9 -8.31 6.87 -40.09
C ARG A 9 -8.45 6.31 -38.63
N SER A 10 -8.93 5.06 -38.48
CA SER A 10 -8.93 4.39 -37.19
C SER A 10 -7.53 4.18 -36.63
N CYS A 11 -6.58 3.67 -37.45
CA CYS A 11 -5.20 3.48 -37.02
C CYS A 11 -4.53 4.80 -36.59
N LEU A 12 -4.73 5.88 -37.34
CA LEU A 12 -4.23 7.20 -36.94
C LEU A 12 -4.84 7.70 -35.65
N GLY A 13 -6.15 7.42 -35.41
CA GLY A 13 -6.81 7.73 -34.14
C GLY A 13 -6.21 6.98 -32.96
N TYR A 14 -5.97 5.68 -33.10
CA TYR A 14 -5.30 4.89 -32.05
C TYR A 14 -3.86 5.35 -31.79
N LEU A 15 -3.09 5.64 -32.83
CA LEU A 15 -1.73 6.19 -32.71
C LEU A 15 -1.72 7.53 -31.99
N TYR A 16 -2.66 8.42 -32.30
CA TYR A 16 -2.80 9.71 -31.62
C TYR A 16 -3.08 9.53 -30.12
N VAL A 17 -4.04 8.66 -29.76
CA VAL A 17 -4.38 8.37 -28.36
C VAL A 17 -3.18 7.74 -27.62
N CYS A 18 -2.50 6.79 -28.26
CA CYS A 18 -1.30 6.17 -27.69
C CYS A 18 -0.22 7.23 -27.43
N PHE A 19 0.10 8.05 -28.43
CA PHE A 19 1.11 9.10 -28.30
C PHE A 19 0.74 10.15 -27.24
N LYS A 20 -0.53 10.57 -27.18
CA LYS A 20 -1.06 11.44 -26.11
C LYS A 20 -0.74 10.85 -24.74
N TRP A 21 -1.06 9.57 -24.51
CA TRP A 21 -0.86 8.93 -23.21
C TRP A 21 0.61 8.66 -22.88
N VAL A 22 1.43 8.36 -23.87
CA VAL A 22 2.89 8.26 -23.70
C VAL A 22 3.45 9.59 -23.21
N LEU A 23 3.08 10.72 -23.83
CA LEU A 23 3.55 12.05 -23.43
C LEU A 23 3.05 12.44 -22.03
N LEU A 24 1.75 12.25 -21.76
CA LEU A 24 1.16 12.60 -20.45
C LEU A 24 1.75 11.74 -19.32
N ALA A 25 1.90 10.45 -19.53
CA ALA A 25 2.49 9.53 -18.56
C ALA A 25 3.97 9.85 -18.31
N THR A 26 4.72 10.19 -19.36
CA THR A 26 6.11 10.66 -19.23
C THR A 26 6.18 11.94 -18.39
N LEU A 27 5.33 12.93 -18.68
CA LEU A 27 5.24 14.15 -17.88
C LEU A 27 4.97 13.84 -16.40
N VAL A 28 4.00 12.96 -16.11
CA VAL A 28 3.68 12.53 -14.74
C VAL A 28 4.88 11.86 -14.09
N GLY A 29 5.52 10.89 -14.76
CA GLY A 29 6.69 10.20 -14.24
C GLY A 29 7.85 11.13 -13.94
N CYS A 30 8.10 12.11 -14.82
CA CYS A 30 9.14 13.14 -14.63
C CYS A 30 8.86 14.10 -13.46
N VAL A 31 7.59 14.36 -13.13
CA VAL A 31 7.23 15.20 -11.97
C VAL A 31 7.17 14.40 -10.69
N VAL A 32 6.52 13.23 -10.72
CA VAL A 32 6.26 12.42 -9.54
C VAL A 32 7.49 11.62 -9.11
N GLY A 33 8.33 11.18 -10.06
CA GLY A 33 9.56 10.44 -9.79
C GLY A 33 10.52 11.17 -8.83
N PRO A 34 10.94 12.41 -9.14
CA PRO A 34 11.81 13.19 -8.23
C PRO A 34 11.19 13.44 -6.87
N VAL A 35 9.87 13.72 -6.81
CA VAL A 35 9.16 13.95 -5.55
C VAL A 35 9.09 12.67 -4.72
N GLY A 36 8.81 11.53 -5.34
CA GLY A 36 8.82 10.22 -4.69
C GLY A 36 10.21 9.85 -4.20
N ALA A 37 11.26 10.08 -5.01
CA ALA A 37 12.64 9.87 -4.62
C ALA A 37 13.04 10.75 -3.43
N ALA A 38 12.73 12.04 -3.47
CA ALA A 38 12.99 12.97 -2.37
C ALA A 38 12.27 12.53 -1.08
N PHE A 39 11.03 12.05 -1.20
CA PHE A 39 10.28 11.50 -0.08
C PHE A 39 10.93 10.26 0.51
N GLY A 40 11.32 9.29 -0.33
CA GLY A 40 12.02 8.07 0.10
C GLY A 40 13.37 8.37 0.77
N LEU A 41 14.18 9.24 0.16
CA LEU A 41 15.48 9.67 0.71
C LEU A 41 15.32 10.41 2.04
N ALA A 42 14.34 11.31 2.15
CA ALA A 42 14.03 12.00 3.40
C ALA A 42 13.64 11.02 4.51
N LEU A 43 12.78 10.02 4.20
CA LEU A 43 12.39 8.99 5.15
C LEU A 43 13.57 8.11 5.59
N ASN A 44 14.46 7.73 4.67
CA ASN A 44 15.68 7.00 5.01
C ASN A 44 16.57 7.84 5.92
N ARG A 45 16.73 9.14 5.64
CA ARG A 45 17.54 10.06 6.46
C ARG A 45 17.00 10.21 7.88
N VAL A 46 15.69 10.47 8.04
CA VAL A 46 15.10 10.65 9.37
C VAL A 46 15.05 9.33 10.15
N THR A 47 14.92 8.19 9.48
CA THR A 47 15.04 6.87 10.09
C THR A 47 16.46 6.64 10.63
N ALA A 48 17.50 6.98 9.85
CA ALA A 48 18.89 6.89 10.28
C ALA A 48 19.18 7.81 11.47
N LEU A 49 18.67 9.05 11.46
CA LEU A 49 18.77 9.98 12.59
C LEU A 49 18.13 9.42 13.86
N ARG A 50 16.93 8.86 13.75
CA ARG A 50 16.24 8.24 14.89
C ARG A 50 16.99 7.02 15.44
N MET A 51 17.59 6.21 14.57
CA MET A 51 18.39 5.05 14.99
C MET A 51 19.69 5.48 15.67
N ALA A 52 20.27 6.61 15.27
CA ALA A 52 21.45 7.18 15.89
C ALA A 52 21.16 7.81 17.27
N ASP A 53 19.97 8.42 17.42
CA ASP A 53 19.51 8.98 18.71
C ASP A 53 18.09 8.49 19.06
N PRO A 54 17.99 7.37 19.80
CA PRO A 54 16.69 6.83 20.22
C PRO A 54 15.86 7.78 21.10
N ARG A 55 16.45 8.83 21.67
CA ARG A 55 15.74 9.81 22.52
C ARG A 55 14.73 10.65 21.71
N LEU A 56 14.89 10.71 20.39
CA LEU A 56 13.95 11.40 19.50
C LEU A 56 12.51 10.90 19.65
N ILE A 57 12.32 9.65 20.11
CA ILE A 57 10.98 9.11 20.35
C ILE A 57 10.21 9.89 21.42
N CYS A 58 10.89 10.49 22.40
CA CYS A 58 10.26 11.29 23.44
C CYS A 58 9.53 12.53 22.87
N LEU A 59 9.88 12.95 21.66
CA LEU A 59 9.25 14.06 20.97
C LEU A 59 8.04 13.63 20.10
N LEU A 60 7.68 12.34 20.10
CA LEU A 60 6.54 11.85 19.31
C LEU A 60 5.22 12.56 19.64
N PRO A 61 4.86 12.83 20.93
CA PRO A 61 3.65 13.60 21.24
C PRO A 61 3.66 15.02 20.67
N LEU A 62 4.81 15.68 20.70
CA LEU A 62 4.99 17.03 20.12
C LEU A 62 4.87 16.98 18.59
N GLY A 63 5.50 16.00 17.95
CA GLY A 63 5.35 15.75 16.51
C GLY A 63 3.89 15.55 16.11
N GLY A 64 3.14 14.80 16.92
CA GLY A 64 1.72 14.60 16.73
C GLY A 64 0.90 15.89 16.81
N LEU A 65 1.19 16.76 17.78
CA LEU A 65 0.55 18.09 17.87
C LEU A 65 0.81 18.93 16.61
N VAL A 66 2.05 18.92 16.10
CA VAL A 66 2.38 19.61 14.85
C VAL A 66 1.58 19.04 13.67
N ILE A 67 1.44 17.72 13.57
CA ILE A 67 0.62 17.09 12.53
C ILE A 67 -0.83 17.57 12.59
N VAL A 68 -1.46 17.54 13.78
CA VAL A 68 -2.84 17.99 13.95
C VAL A 68 -3.01 19.46 13.59
N LEU A 69 -2.07 20.33 14.02
CA LEU A 69 -2.08 21.76 13.68
C LEU A 69 -1.98 21.99 12.17
N LEU A 70 -1.06 21.29 11.49
CA LEU A 70 -0.90 21.39 10.02
C LEU A 70 -2.19 21.01 9.28
N TYR A 71 -2.81 19.89 9.63
CA TYR A 71 -4.07 19.48 8.99
C TYR A 71 -5.20 20.45 9.30
N ARG A 72 -5.34 20.90 10.55
CA ARG A 72 -6.39 21.85 10.92
C ARG A 72 -6.26 23.19 10.21
N HIS A 73 -5.03 23.64 9.96
CA HIS A 73 -4.78 24.92 9.28
C HIS A 73 -4.90 24.81 7.76
N PHE A 74 -4.29 23.80 7.16
CA PHE A 74 -4.19 23.69 5.70
C PHE A 74 -5.25 22.81 5.06
N ASP A 75 -5.83 21.85 5.78
CA ASP A 75 -6.82 20.91 5.23
C ASP A 75 -7.89 20.51 6.25
N PRO A 76 -8.68 21.48 6.78
CA PRO A 76 -9.64 21.25 7.87
C PRO A 76 -10.74 20.24 7.50
N ASN A 77 -11.07 20.09 6.22
CA ASN A 77 -12.09 19.17 5.71
C ASN A 77 -11.49 17.89 5.13
N GLY A 78 -10.16 17.78 5.06
CA GLY A 78 -9.46 16.63 4.51
C GLY A 78 -8.83 15.79 5.62
N GLY A 79 -8.92 14.47 5.51
CA GLY A 79 -8.39 13.55 6.52
C GLY A 79 -6.95 13.11 6.27
N GLY A 80 -6.34 13.37 5.10
CA GLY A 80 -5.03 12.84 4.72
C GLY A 80 -4.94 11.32 4.79
N SER A 81 -6.05 10.63 4.54
CA SER A 81 -6.15 9.17 4.52
C SER A 81 -5.95 8.64 3.11
N THR A 82 -5.28 7.49 2.98
CA THR A 82 -5.12 6.77 1.71
C THR A 82 -6.48 6.47 1.04
N ASN A 83 -7.55 6.34 1.80
CA ASN A 83 -8.91 6.17 1.25
C ASN A 83 -9.35 7.32 0.33
N GLN A 84 -8.89 8.54 0.56
CA GLN A 84 -9.28 9.70 -0.24
C GLN A 84 -8.85 9.60 -1.70
N ILE A 85 -7.70 8.94 -1.98
CA ILE A 85 -7.23 8.80 -3.35
C ILE A 85 -8.15 7.85 -4.14
N PHE A 86 -8.68 6.80 -3.51
CA PHE A 86 -9.60 5.87 -4.16
C PHE A 86 -10.96 6.53 -4.47
N VAL A 87 -11.45 7.35 -3.54
CA VAL A 87 -12.66 8.18 -3.78
C VAL A 87 -12.40 9.15 -4.93
N SER A 88 -11.24 9.82 -4.94
CA SER A 88 -10.84 10.74 -6.01
C SER A 88 -10.82 10.08 -7.39
N VAL A 89 -10.24 8.87 -7.48
CA VAL A 89 -10.20 8.09 -8.73
C VAL A 89 -11.61 7.68 -9.16
N ARG A 90 -12.46 7.25 -8.23
CA ARG A 90 -13.82 6.79 -8.52
C ARG A 90 -14.76 7.93 -8.90
N GLU A 91 -14.72 9.05 -8.18
CA GLU A 91 -15.53 10.21 -8.45
C GLU A 91 -15.02 11.11 -9.57
N HIS A 92 -13.86 10.80 -10.15
CA HIS A 92 -13.19 11.61 -11.17
C HIS A 92 -12.87 13.05 -10.72
N LYS A 93 -12.65 13.25 -9.40
CA LYS A 93 -12.35 14.55 -8.80
C LYS A 93 -10.94 14.56 -8.21
N PRO A 94 -9.97 15.26 -8.82
CA PRO A 94 -8.61 15.33 -8.32
C PRO A 94 -8.55 15.90 -6.89
N LEU A 95 -7.71 15.31 -6.05
CA LEU A 95 -7.42 15.80 -4.70
C LEU A 95 -6.78 17.20 -4.77
N ALA A 96 -6.95 17.97 -3.70
CA ALA A 96 -6.32 19.29 -3.61
C ALA A 96 -4.79 19.18 -3.63
N LEU A 97 -4.12 20.14 -4.29
CA LEU A 97 -2.65 20.16 -4.39
C LEU A 97 -1.97 20.18 -3.01
N ARG A 98 -2.60 20.83 -2.03
CA ARG A 98 -2.12 20.90 -0.63
C ARG A 98 -1.98 19.53 0.05
N THR A 99 -2.68 18.50 -0.43
CA THR A 99 -2.58 17.13 0.11
C THR A 99 -1.16 16.56 -0.04
N ALA A 100 -0.48 16.84 -1.16
CA ALA A 100 0.87 16.34 -1.41
C ALA A 100 1.91 16.85 -0.38
N PRO A 101 2.11 18.16 -0.16
CA PRO A 101 3.06 18.63 0.83
C PRO A 101 2.66 18.26 2.26
N LEU A 102 1.36 18.21 2.57
CA LEU A 102 0.91 17.83 3.90
C LEU A 102 1.29 16.38 4.23
N ILE A 103 0.94 15.42 3.36
CA ILE A 103 1.28 14.02 3.61
C ILE A 103 2.79 13.79 3.60
N PHE A 104 3.53 14.50 2.76
CA PHE A 104 4.99 14.45 2.71
C PHE A 104 5.60 14.82 4.07
N VAL A 105 5.30 16.02 4.57
CA VAL A 105 5.86 16.56 5.82
C VAL A 105 5.39 15.75 7.03
N THR A 106 4.11 15.45 7.11
CA THR A 106 3.54 14.76 8.28
C THR A 106 3.97 13.30 8.40
N THR A 107 4.20 12.60 7.27
CA THR A 107 4.77 11.26 7.30
C THR A 107 6.24 11.29 7.75
N ILE A 108 7.03 12.28 7.32
CA ILE A 108 8.41 12.47 7.79
C ILE A 108 8.44 12.71 9.30
N ILE A 109 7.55 13.57 9.83
CA ILE A 109 7.45 13.83 11.28
C ILE A 109 7.13 12.54 12.03
N THR A 110 6.17 11.74 11.55
CA THR A 110 5.82 10.45 12.16
C THR A 110 7.02 9.50 12.22
N HIS A 111 7.79 9.38 11.14
CA HIS A 111 8.96 8.48 11.07
C HIS A 111 10.14 8.99 11.89
N LEU A 112 10.38 10.31 11.90
CA LEU A 112 11.45 10.95 12.67
C LEU A 112 11.31 10.64 14.16
N PHE A 113 10.09 10.75 14.68
CA PHE A 113 9.82 10.54 16.11
C PHE A 113 9.37 9.11 16.45
N GLY A 114 9.43 8.16 15.51
CA GLY A 114 9.26 6.75 15.81
C GLY A 114 7.83 6.22 15.81
N GLY A 115 6.87 6.94 15.25
CA GLY A 115 5.54 6.40 15.01
C GLY A 115 5.59 5.20 14.05
N SER A 116 4.85 4.13 14.35
CA SER A 116 4.82 2.90 13.54
C SER A 116 3.93 3.07 12.31
N SER A 117 4.54 3.28 11.16
CA SER A 117 3.84 3.43 9.87
C SER A 117 4.76 3.10 8.69
N GLY A 118 4.17 2.94 7.51
CA GLY A 118 4.86 2.79 6.24
C GLY A 118 4.92 4.10 5.43
N ARG A 119 5.38 4.00 4.20
CA ARG A 119 5.60 5.11 3.26
C ARG A 119 4.76 5.00 1.99
N GLU A 120 4.36 3.79 1.61
CA GLU A 120 3.77 3.49 0.31
C GLU A 120 2.35 4.09 0.16
N GLY A 121 1.50 3.98 1.18
CA GLY A 121 0.18 4.63 1.18
C GLY A 121 0.27 6.15 1.06
N ALA A 122 1.27 6.76 1.73
CA ALA A 122 1.56 8.19 1.60
C ALA A 122 2.05 8.54 0.18
N ALA A 123 2.86 7.66 -0.46
CA ALA A 123 3.30 7.85 -1.84
C ALA A 123 2.14 7.83 -2.84
N LEU A 124 1.15 6.95 -2.66
CA LEU A 124 -0.06 6.92 -3.48
C LEU A 124 -0.82 8.26 -3.43
N LEU A 125 -1.01 8.80 -2.23
CA LEU A 125 -1.65 10.12 -2.04
C LEU A 125 -0.85 11.24 -2.67
N LEU A 126 0.46 11.25 -2.46
CA LEU A 126 1.39 12.25 -2.97
C LEU A 126 1.38 12.26 -4.50
N GLY A 127 1.61 11.12 -5.13
CA GLY A 127 1.64 11.01 -6.59
C GLY A 127 0.29 11.27 -7.24
N GLY A 128 -0.76 10.68 -6.70
CA GLY A 128 -2.11 10.85 -7.23
C GLY A 128 -2.64 12.28 -7.11
N SER A 129 -2.35 12.99 -6.00
CA SER A 129 -2.76 14.40 -5.84
C SER A 129 -2.01 15.32 -6.81
N LEU A 130 -0.69 15.15 -6.97
CA LEU A 130 0.11 15.94 -7.92
C LEU A 130 -0.36 15.74 -9.35
N SER A 131 -0.46 14.50 -9.80
CA SER A 131 -0.81 14.18 -11.19
C SER A 131 -2.26 14.51 -11.53
N GLY A 132 -3.19 14.32 -10.60
CA GLY A 132 -4.57 14.77 -10.77
C GLY A 132 -4.68 16.28 -10.97
N GLN A 133 -3.87 17.07 -10.25
CA GLN A 133 -3.81 18.53 -10.43
C GLN A 133 -3.12 18.94 -11.73
N ILE A 134 -2.12 18.18 -12.20
CA ILE A 134 -1.55 18.39 -13.53
C ILE A 134 -2.65 18.19 -14.59
N GLY A 135 -3.42 17.11 -14.51
CA GLY A 135 -4.53 16.87 -15.42
C GLY A 135 -5.57 17.99 -15.43
N LYS A 136 -5.93 18.51 -14.24
CA LYS A 136 -6.81 19.67 -14.12
C LYS A 136 -6.21 20.94 -14.72
N GLY A 137 -4.92 21.19 -14.48
CA GLY A 137 -4.19 22.33 -15.05
C GLY A 137 -4.12 22.30 -16.58
N LEU A 138 -4.00 21.11 -17.16
CA LEU A 138 -4.05 20.87 -18.60
C LEU A 138 -5.49 20.88 -19.17
N ARG A 139 -6.50 21.12 -18.33
CA ARG A 139 -7.93 21.13 -18.69
C ARG A 139 -8.39 19.83 -19.36
N LEU A 140 -7.87 18.71 -18.90
CA LEU A 140 -8.28 17.39 -19.40
C LEU A 140 -9.71 17.07 -18.94
N GLU A 141 -10.38 16.20 -19.69
CA GLU A 141 -11.69 15.67 -19.31
C GLU A 141 -11.62 14.89 -17.98
N ALA A 142 -12.72 14.76 -17.28
CA ALA A 142 -12.79 14.08 -15.98
C ALA A 142 -12.25 12.63 -16.03
N ARG A 143 -12.53 11.91 -17.13
CA ARG A 143 -12.01 10.54 -17.36
C ARG A 143 -10.50 10.52 -17.52
N ASP A 144 -9.93 11.48 -18.25
CA ASP A 144 -8.49 11.63 -18.44
C ASP A 144 -7.81 12.05 -17.12
N CYS A 145 -8.44 12.92 -16.32
CA CYS A 145 -7.94 13.28 -14.98
C CYS A 145 -7.89 12.06 -14.05
N ARG A 146 -8.86 11.13 -14.15
CA ARG A 146 -8.80 9.85 -13.43
C ARG A 146 -7.56 9.06 -13.81
N LEU A 147 -7.29 8.89 -15.12
CA LEU A 147 -6.11 8.18 -15.60
C LEU A 147 -4.80 8.88 -15.17
N MET A 148 -4.76 10.22 -15.21
CA MET A 148 -3.62 10.99 -14.69
C MET A 148 -3.37 10.71 -13.21
N THR A 149 -4.43 10.68 -12.38
CA THR A 149 -4.33 10.34 -10.95
C THR A 149 -3.74 8.95 -10.77
N MET A 150 -4.22 7.95 -11.53
CA MET A 150 -3.70 6.59 -11.51
C MET A 150 -2.21 6.52 -11.93
N CYS A 151 -1.82 7.25 -12.98
CA CYS A 151 -0.41 7.35 -13.40
C CYS A 151 0.47 7.89 -12.27
N GLY A 152 0.00 8.90 -11.54
CA GLY A 152 0.75 9.44 -10.41
C GLY A 152 0.84 8.47 -9.22
N MET A 153 -0.23 7.74 -8.93
CA MET A 153 -0.20 6.67 -7.92
C MET A 153 0.86 5.63 -8.27
N ALA A 154 0.83 5.10 -9.50
CA ALA A 154 1.79 4.10 -9.96
C ALA A 154 3.23 4.64 -9.97
N GLY A 155 3.44 5.87 -10.49
CA GLY A 155 4.75 6.50 -10.56
C GLY A 155 5.37 6.76 -9.20
N ALA A 156 4.61 7.29 -8.23
CA ALA A 156 5.12 7.55 -6.88
C ALA A 156 5.36 6.27 -6.08
N PHE A 157 4.46 5.29 -6.16
CA PHE A 157 4.66 3.99 -5.51
C PHE A 157 5.94 3.33 -6.04
N SER A 158 6.10 3.28 -7.36
CA SER A 158 7.27 2.73 -8.02
C SER A 158 8.56 3.47 -7.63
N ALA A 159 8.53 4.81 -7.62
CA ALA A 159 9.68 5.63 -7.23
C ALA A 159 10.13 5.37 -5.80
N VAL A 160 9.20 5.12 -4.87
CA VAL A 160 9.51 4.90 -3.44
C VAL A 160 9.89 3.45 -3.14
N PHE A 161 9.29 2.49 -3.84
CA PHE A 161 9.46 1.07 -3.53
C PHE A 161 10.39 0.33 -4.51
N GLY A 162 10.50 0.80 -5.74
CA GLY A 162 11.37 0.21 -6.76
C GLY A 162 10.71 -0.93 -7.56
N THR A 163 9.37 -1.03 -7.56
CA THR A 163 8.61 -2.14 -8.18
C THR A 163 7.61 -1.61 -9.20
N PRO A 164 8.03 -1.33 -10.45
CA PRO A 164 7.18 -0.70 -11.46
C PRO A 164 6.01 -1.58 -11.93
N LEU A 165 6.19 -2.89 -12.04
CA LEU A 165 5.11 -3.78 -12.44
C LEU A 165 4.05 -3.90 -11.35
N ALA A 166 4.48 -4.18 -10.11
CA ALA A 166 3.58 -4.25 -8.97
C ALA A 166 2.83 -2.93 -8.74
N ALA A 167 3.51 -1.78 -8.83
CA ALA A 167 2.90 -0.46 -8.70
C ALA A 167 1.82 -0.21 -9.76
N THR A 168 2.09 -0.60 -11.00
CA THR A 168 1.15 -0.49 -12.12
C THR A 168 -0.08 -1.34 -11.85
N VAL A 169 0.10 -2.65 -11.65
CA VAL A 169 -1.00 -3.59 -11.47
C VAL A 169 -1.79 -3.25 -10.20
N PHE A 170 -1.12 -2.89 -9.10
CA PHE A 170 -1.77 -2.46 -7.86
C PHE A 170 -2.74 -1.30 -8.09
N THR A 171 -2.29 -0.29 -8.83
CA THR A 171 -3.13 0.88 -9.12
C THR A 171 -4.36 0.52 -9.95
N LEU A 172 -4.29 -0.51 -10.80
CA LEU A 172 -5.41 -0.99 -11.60
C LEU A 172 -6.39 -1.86 -10.80
N GLU A 173 -5.88 -2.63 -9.81
CA GLU A 173 -6.67 -3.58 -9.02
C GLU A 173 -7.32 -2.96 -7.77
N VAL A 174 -6.60 -2.05 -7.10
CA VAL A 174 -6.95 -1.64 -5.74
C VAL A 174 -8.22 -0.80 -5.62
N VAL A 175 -8.61 -0.09 -6.68
CA VAL A 175 -9.77 0.82 -6.66
C VAL A 175 -11.08 0.04 -6.70
N ASP A 176 -11.19 -0.88 -7.66
CA ASP A 176 -12.39 -1.66 -7.92
C ASP A 176 -12.02 -3.15 -7.96
N VAL A 177 -12.29 -3.88 -6.89
CA VAL A 177 -11.98 -5.31 -6.78
C VAL A 177 -12.85 -6.11 -7.75
N GLY A 178 -12.20 -6.93 -8.56
CA GLY A 178 -12.86 -7.75 -9.60
C GLY A 178 -13.01 -7.04 -10.95
N SER A 179 -12.47 -5.81 -11.11
CA SER A 179 -12.43 -5.10 -12.39
C SER A 179 -11.14 -4.34 -12.56
N MET A 180 -10.46 -4.53 -13.68
CA MET A 180 -9.25 -3.81 -14.03
C MET A 180 -9.49 -2.83 -15.16
N GLN A 181 -8.98 -1.61 -15.02
CA GLN A 181 -9.05 -0.60 -16.07
C GLN A 181 -7.84 -0.70 -17.00
N TYR A 182 -7.88 -1.62 -17.96
CA TYR A 182 -6.77 -1.84 -18.88
C TYR A 182 -6.37 -0.61 -19.72
N ALA A 183 -7.27 0.38 -19.89
CA ALA A 183 -6.91 1.64 -20.52
C ALA A 183 -5.82 2.41 -19.76
N ALA A 184 -5.69 2.19 -18.45
CA ALA A 184 -4.65 2.79 -17.62
C ALA A 184 -3.32 2.00 -17.64
N LEU A 185 -3.28 0.76 -18.19
CA LEU A 185 -2.12 -0.11 -18.09
C LEU A 185 -0.86 0.55 -18.69
N LEU A 186 -0.90 0.94 -19.95
CA LEU A 186 0.24 1.57 -20.61
C LEU A 186 0.65 2.90 -19.97
N PRO A 187 -0.26 3.84 -19.69
CA PRO A 187 0.10 5.08 -19.01
C PRO A 187 0.70 4.89 -17.63
N CYS A 188 0.12 4.03 -16.78
CA CYS A 188 0.64 3.74 -15.45
C CYS A 188 2.02 3.09 -15.50
N LEU A 189 2.23 2.12 -16.43
CA LEU A 189 3.52 1.45 -16.60
C LEU A 189 4.62 2.43 -17.00
N ILE A 190 4.36 3.32 -17.98
CA ILE A 190 5.34 4.34 -18.38
C ILE A 190 5.68 5.26 -17.21
N SER A 191 4.68 5.75 -16.48
CA SER A 191 4.90 6.60 -15.33
C SER A 191 5.70 5.88 -14.23
N ALA A 192 5.40 4.60 -13.97
CA ALA A 192 6.10 3.78 -12.99
C ALA A 192 7.57 3.51 -13.37
N LEU A 193 7.83 3.18 -14.64
CA LEU A 193 9.19 2.95 -15.15
C LEU A 193 10.04 4.23 -15.08
N ILE A 194 9.49 5.37 -15.48
CA ILE A 194 10.18 6.66 -15.38
C ILE A 194 10.39 7.01 -13.90
N GLY A 195 9.40 6.79 -13.05
CA GLY A 195 9.49 7.04 -11.62
C GLY A 195 10.64 6.29 -10.96
N VAL A 196 10.75 4.97 -11.20
CA VAL A 196 11.85 4.15 -10.65
C VAL A 196 13.19 4.49 -11.27
N TRP A 197 13.24 4.78 -12.56
CA TRP A 197 14.49 5.18 -13.24
C TRP A 197 15.06 6.48 -12.63
N ILE A 198 14.22 7.48 -12.43
CA ILE A 198 14.62 8.75 -11.80
C ILE A 198 15.02 8.53 -10.35
N SER A 199 14.24 7.77 -9.56
CA SER A 199 14.53 7.55 -8.14
C SER A 199 15.84 6.79 -7.94
N SER A 200 16.12 5.79 -8.79
CA SER A 200 17.40 5.07 -8.79
C SER A 200 18.56 5.99 -9.16
N GLY A 201 18.38 6.87 -10.16
CA GLY A 201 19.35 7.90 -10.54
C GLY A 201 19.62 8.93 -9.43
N MET A 202 18.65 9.17 -8.53
CA MET A 202 18.80 10.01 -7.34
C MET A 202 19.40 9.26 -6.13
N GLY A 203 19.73 7.96 -6.28
CA GLY A 203 20.36 7.15 -5.24
C GLY A 203 19.39 6.46 -4.28
N LEU A 204 18.10 6.37 -4.59
CA LEU A 204 17.16 5.56 -3.82
C LEU A 204 17.19 4.12 -4.35
N ALA A 205 17.73 3.21 -3.55
CA ALA A 205 17.79 1.79 -3.90
C ALA A 205 16.39 1.15 -3.91
N PRO A 206 16.09 0.28 -4.88
CA PRO A 206 14.85 -0.50 -4.89
C PRO A 206 14.81 -1.46 -3.69
N THR A 207 13.59 -1.76 -3.24
CA THR A 207 13.37 -2.78 -2.21
C THR A 207 13.49 -4.16 -2.84
N ALA A 208 14.53 -4.90 -2.48
CA ALA A 208 14.75 -6.27 -2.93
C ALA A 208 15.31 -7.10 -1.78
N PHE A 209 14.95 -8.37 -1.72
CA PHE A 209 15.45 -9.32 -0.75
C PHE A 209 15.97 -10.57 -1.47
N VAL A 210 17.07 -11.09 -0.98
CA VAL A 210 17.59 -12.37 -1.47
C VAL A 210 16.93 -13.48 -0.68
N LEU A 211 16.12 -14.29 -1.36
CA LEU A 211 15.54 -15.49 -0.78
C LEU A 211 16.49 -16.67 -1.00
N ALA A 212 17.09 -17.15 0.09
CA ALA A 212 18.00 -18.28 0.04
C ALA A 212 17.27 -19.63 -0.14
N ASP A 213 16.05 -19.69 0.36
CA ASP A 213 15.25 -20.91 0.37
C ASP A 213 14.51 -21.09 -0.96
N HIS A 214 14.75 -22.22 -1.60
CA HIS A 214 13.98 -22.68 -2.75
C HIS A 214 13.22 -23.96 -2.35
N ALA A 215 11.97 -24.07 -2.76
CA ALA A 215 11.16 -25.27 -2.52
C ALA A 215 10.50 -25.70 -3.81
N ASP A 216 10.65 -26.97 -4.14
CA ASP A 216 9.96 -27.57 -5.28
C ASP A 216 8.44 -27.58 -5.03
N PRO A 217 7.61 -27.29 -6.05
CA PRO A 217 6.15 -27.28 -5.94
C PRO A 217 5.57 -28.70 -5.91
N SER A 218 6.05 -29.53 -4.95
CA SER A 218 5.49 -30.86 -4.71
C SER A 218 4.08 -30.78 -4.11
N PRO A 219 3.24 -31.81 -4.24
CA PRO A 219 1.90 -31.84 -3.65
C PRO A 219 1.91 -31.56 -2.15
N GLU A 220 2.94 -32.01 -1.44
CA GLU A 220 3.13 -31.76 -0.01
C GLU A 220 3.44 -30.28 0.26
N THR A 221 4.36 -29.68 -0.49
CA THR A 221 4.70 -28.25 -0.38
C THR A 221 3.49 -27.38 -0.70
N LEU A 222 2.74 -27.71 -1.76
CA LEU A 222 1.52 -26.98 -2.13
C LEU A 222 0.47 -27.04 -1.02
N PHE A 223 0.26 -28.19 -0.38
CA PHE A 223 -0.66 -28.32 0.75
C PHE A 223 -0.22 -27.48 1.95
N ARG A 224 1.07 -27.47 2.28
CA ARG A 224 1.64 -26.64 3.37
C ARG A 224 1.46 -25.16 3.10
N VAL A 225 1.70 -24.71 1.85
CA VAL A 225 1.50 -23.31 1.43
C VAL A 225 0.02 -22.94 1.45
N LEU A 226 -0.89 -23.84 1.08
CA LEU A 226 -2.33 -23.62 1.20
C LEU A 226 -2.73 -23.37 2.65
N LEU A 227 -2.23 -24.18 3.60
CA LEU A 227 -2.49 -23.99 5.03
C LEU A 227 -1.93 -22.65 5.53
N LEU A 228 -0.71 -22.28 5.11
CA LEU A 228 -0.13 -21.00 5.46
C LEU A 228 -0.97 -19.83 4.89
N GLY A 229 -1.42 -19.93 3.64
CA GLY A 229 -2.30 -18.97 2.99
C GLY A 229 -3.63 -18.77 3.72
N LEU A 230 -4.22 -19.85 4.24
CA LEU A 230 -5.44 -19.82 5.05
C LEU A 230 -5.23 -19.09 6.37
N LEU A 231 -4.12 -19.34 7.06
CA LEU A 231 -3.77 -18.63 8.30
C LEU A 231 -3.52 -17.14 8.04
N LEU A 232 -2.85 -16.82 6.93
CA LEU A 232 -2.61 -15.44 6.51
C LEU A 232 -3.89 -14.69 6.13
N ALA A 233 -4.88 -15.39 5.55
CA ALA A 233 -6.20 -14.81 5.32
C ALA A 233 -6.89 -14.43 6.64
N GLY A 234 -6.86 -15.30 7.64
CA GLY A 234 -7.37 -14.99 8.98
C GLY A 234 -6.64 -13.80 9.62
N LEU A 235 -5.31 -13.77 9.49
CA LEU A 235 -4.49 -12.66 9.98
C LEU A 235 -4.80 -11.34 9.24
N SER A 236 -5.07 -11.40 7.92
CA SER A 236 -5.44 -10.21 7.15
C SER A 236 -6.75 -9.58 7.61
N ILE A 237 -7.74 -10.40 7.93
CA ILE A 237 -9.01 -9.96 8.52
C ILE A 237 -8.75 -9.28 9.86
N ALA A 238 -8.01 -9.95 10.76
CA ALA A 238 -7.68 -9.42 12.08
C ALA A 238 -6.92 -8.07 11.98
N PHE A 239 -5.93 -7.99 11.08
CA PHE A 239 -5.17 -6.76 10.84
C PHE A 239 -6.08 -5.60 10.39
N CYS A 240 -6.93 -5.82 9.39
CA CYS A 240 -7.85 -4.81 8.89
C CYS A 240 -8.84 -4.34 9.98
N GLU A 241 -9.44 -5.28 10.70
CA GLU A 241 -10.40 -4.96 11.77
C GLU A 241 -9.76 -4.15 12.91
N VAL A 242 -8.56 -4.54 13.36
CA VAL A 242 -7.85 -3.81 14.42
C VAL A 242 -7.51 -2.39 13.96
N LEU A 243 -6.99 -2.21 12.73
CA LEU A 243 -6.69 -0.89 12.19
C LEU A 243 -7.95 -0.03 12.01
N HIS A 244 -9.08 -0.63 11.69
CA HIS A 244 -10.35 0.08 11.58
C HIS A 244 -11.01 0.38 12.93
N ALA A 245 -10.81 -0.46 13.92
CA ALA A 245 -11.36 -0.26 15.26
C ALA A 245 -10.61 0.82 16.04
N ALA A 246 -9.28 0.91 15.87
CA ALA A 246 -8.44 1.80 16.63
C ALA A 246 -8.85 3.29 16.55
N PRO A 247 -9.07 3.90 15.36
CA PRO A 247 -9.53 5.29 15.27
C PRO A 247 -10.88 5.50 15.95
N LYS A 248 -11.83 4.56 15.80
CA LYS A 248 -13.16 4.65 16.41
C LYS A 248 -13.07 4.61 17.94
N LEU A 249 -12.19 3.75 18.48
CA LEU A 249 -11.95 3.67 19.90
C LEU A 249 -11.33 4.94 20.45
N TYR A 250 -10.32 5.49 19.76
CA TYR A 250 -9.71 6.77 20.11
C TYR A 250 -10.71 7.92 20.05
N GLU A 251 -11.57 7.98 19.05
CA GLU A 251 -12.60 9.02 18.92
C GLU A 251 -13.63 8.96 20.04
N LYS A 252 -13.98 7.75 20.46
CA LYS A 252 -14.91 7.53 21.58
C LYS A 252 -14.31 7.90 22.94
N LEU A 253 -13.03 7.54 23.19
CA LEU A 253 -12.35 7.78 24.45
C LEU A 253 -11.78 9.18 24.57
N LEU A 254 -11.24 9.71 23.48
CA LEU A 254 -10.54 10.99 23.38
C LEU A 254 -11.04 11.78 22.16
N PRO A 255 -12.20 12.44 22.24
CA PRO A 255 -12.78 13.19 21.11
C PRO A 255 -11.89 14.33 20.62
N ASN A 256 -11.10 14.94 21.53
CA ASN A 256 -10.18 16.02 21.18
C ASN A 256 -8.96 15.47 20.44
N PRO A 257 -8.73 15.85 19.15
CA PRO A 257 -7.63 15.31 18.34
C PRO A 257 -6.24 15.62 18.91
N TYR A 258 -6.10 16.73 19.64
CA TYR A 258 -4.82 17.08 20.29
C TYR A 258 -4.50 16.13 21.45
N LEU A 259 -5.49 15.83 22.32
CA LEU A 259 -5.31 14.87 23.41
C LEU A 259 -5.09 13.46 22.86
N ARG A 260 -5.79 13.10 21.78
CA ARG A 260 -5.69 11.80 21.15
C ARG A 260 -4.29 11.52 20.64
N VAL A 261 -3.68 12.46 19.91
CA VAL A 261 -2.34 12.27 19.35
C VAL A 261 -1.25 12.30 20.43
N VAL A 262 -1.41 13.10 21.48
CA VAL A 262 -0.51 13.10 22.63
C VAL A 262 -0.57 11.77 23.36
N ALA A 263 -1.78 11.27 23.67
CA ALA A 263 -1.96 9.96 24.32
C ALA A 263 -1.35 8.83 23.48
N GLY A 264 -1.60 8.80 22.16
CA GLY A 264 -0.99 7.82 21.26
C GLY A 264 0.52 7.87 21.29
N GLY A 265 1.12 9.07 21.24
CA GLY A 265 2.57 9.25 21.34
C GLY A 265 3.14 8.75 22.66
N VAL A 266 2.48 9.06 23.79
CA VAL A 266 2.88 8.57 25.11
C VAL A 266 2.76 7.05 25.21
N PHE A 267 1.70 6.44 24.68
CA PHE A 267 1.57 4.97 24.63
C PHE A 267 2.70 4.30 23.82
N ILE A 268 3.07 4.86 22.67
CA ILE A 268 4.18 4.34 21.87
C ILE A 268 5.51 4.44 22.64
N ILE A 269 5.77 5.55 23.33
CA ILE A 269 6.97 5.71 24.17
C ILE A 269 6.98 4.67 25.28
N ALA A 270 5.85 4.52 26.01
CA ALA A 270 5.73 3.58 27.10
C ALA A 270 5.95 2.12 26.63
N LEU A 271 5.36 1.72 25.50
CA LEU A 271 5.55 0.39 24.94
C LEU A 271 7.01 0.17 24.47
N THR A 272 7.61 1.16 23.82
CA THR A 272 9.00 1.07 23.36
C THR A 272 9.97 0.92 24.55
N THR A 273 9.77 1.69 25.62
CA THR A 273 10.60 1.60 26.83
C THR A 273 10.39 0.29 27.61
N LEU A 274 9.13 -0.18 27.67
CA LEU A 274 8.78 -1.45 28.34
C LEU A 274 9.42 -2.65 27.62
N LEU A 275 9.41 -2.64 26.28
CA LEU A 275 9.98 -3.71 25.46
C LEU A 275 11.51 -3.62 25.35
N GLY A 276 12.10 -2.47 25.63
CA GLY A 276 13.55 -2.24 25.52
C GLY A 276 14.08 -2.29 24.08
N THR A 277 13.22 -2.20 23.06
CA THR A 277 13.61 -2.23 21.64
C THR A 277 12.81 -1.24 20.81
N THR A 278 13.42 -0.75 19.73
CA THR A 278 12.82 0.16 18.75
C THR A 278 12.39 -0.56 17.45
N ASP A 279 12.41 -1.89 17.41
CA ASP A 279 12.15 -2.70 16.22
C ASP A 279 10.73 -2.51 15.64
N TYR A 280 9.77 -2.18 16.51
CA TYR A 280 8.36 -1.97 16.12
C TYR A 280 8.05 -0.54 15.71
N ASN A 281 8.99 0.40 15.90
CA ASN A 281 8.87 1.79 15.49
C ASN A 281 9.16 1.99 14.00
N GLY A 282 8.52 3.00 13.39
CA GLY A 282 8.68 3.31 11.96
C GLY A 282 8.29 2.13 11.06
N ALA A 283 9.02 1.95 9.97
CA ALA A 283 8.77 0.91 8.97
C ALA A 283 9.18 -0.51 9.46
N GLY A 284 10.32 -0.65 10.15
CA GLY A 284 10.84 -1.93 10.64
C GLY A 284 11.46 -2.80 9.54
N ALA A 285 12.09 -2.18 8.54
CA ALA A 285 12.69 -2.90 7.41
C ALA A 285 13.79 -3.89 7.82
N ASN A 286 14.54 -3.59 8.89
CA ASN A 286 15.54 -4.48 9.47
C ASN A 286 14.92 -5.79 9.98
N VAL A 287 13.75 -5.73 10.60
CA VAL A 287 13.04 -6.92 11.11
C VAL A 287 12.46 -7.73 9.95
N ILE A 288 11.94 -7.08 8.89
CA ILE A 288 11.51 -7.76 7.67
C ILE A 288 12.68 -8.55 7.06
N ALA A 289 13.84 -7.90 6.93
CA ALA A 289 15.05 -8.55 6.38
C ALA A 289 15.51 -9.72 7.25
N ALA A 290 15.49 -9.58 8.59
CA ALA A 290 15.82 -10.66 9.51
C ALA A 290 14.83 -11.83 9.40
N ALA A 291 13.52 -11.57 9.26
CA ALA A 291 12.52 -12.60 9.07
C ALA A 291 12.72 -13.39 7.76
N ILE A 292 13.07 -12.70 6.66
CA ILE A 292 13.40 -13.34 5.37
C ILE A 292 14.69 -14.17 5.48
N ALA A 293 15.62 -13.76 6.34
CA ALA A 293 16.81 -14.57 6.69
C ALA A 293 16.50 -15.70 7.69
N GLY A 294 15.24 -15.94 8.03
CA GLY A 294 14.80 -17.02 8.92
C GLY A 294 14.89 -16.71 10.41
N GLN A 295 15.08 -15.45 10.79
CA GLN A 295 15.21 -15.04 12.19
C GLN A 295 14.05 -14.14 12.62
N VAL A 296 13.31 -14.57 13.65
CA VAL A 296 12.13 -13.81 14.10
C VAL A 296 11.87 -13.97 15.59
N VAL A 297 11.39 -12.92 16.22
CA VAL A 297 10.70 -13.00 17.51
C VAL A 297 9.26 -13.48 17.23
N PRO A 298 8.80 -14.62 17.76
CA PRO A 298 7.54 -15.26 17.35
C PRO A 298 6.29 -14.37 17.47
N TYR A 299 6.25 -13.45 18.41
CA TYR A 299 5.13 -12.52 18.64
C TYR A 299 5.31 -11.14 17.99
N ALA A 300 6.35 -10.94 17.18
CA ALA A 300 6.66 -9.65 16.55
C ALA A 300 5.50 -9.11 15.71
N PHE A 301 4.78 -9.98 15.02
CA PHE A 301 3.61 -9.61 14.22
C PHE A 301 2.50 -8.95 15.04
N LEU A 302 2.22 -9.46 16.26
CA LEU A 302 1.22 -8.88 17.16
C LEU A 302 1.62 -7.49 17.65
N LEU A 303 2.88 -7.35 18.04
CA LEU A 303 3.42 -6.05 18.48
C LEU A 303 3.37 -5.02 17.34
N LYS A 304 3.68 -5.43 16.09
CA LYS A 304 3.59 -4.51 14.95
C LYS A 304 2.16 -4.04 14.70
N ILE A 305 1.18 -4.95 14.75
CA ILE A 305 -0.24 -4.59 14.65
C ILE A 305 -0.61 -3.58 15.76
N LEU A 306 -0.21 -3.84 17.00
CA LEU A 306 -0.48 -2.96 18.15
C LEU A 306 0.14 -1.57 17.96
N PHE A 307 1.46 -1.49 17.66
CA PHE A 307 2.15 -0.22 17.47
C PHE A 307 1.55 0.60 16.32
N THR A 308 1.23 -0.07 15.20
CA THR A 308 0.65 0.60 14.04
C THR A 308 -0.76 1.10 14.32
N SER A 309 -1.60 0.27 14.97
CA SER A 309 -2.98 0.65 15.31
C SER A 309 -3.02 1.82 16.29
N ILE A 310 -2.12 1.86 17.28
CA ILE A 310 -1.98 3.00 18.21
C ILE A 310 -1.54 4.25 17.42
N THR A 311 -0.51 4.14 16.59
CA THR A 311 0.04 5.28 15.84
C THR A 311 -1.00 5.89 14.90
N LEU A 312 -1.53 5.09 13.97
CA LEU A 312 -2.47 5.58 12.96
C LEU A 312 -3.84 5.91 13.58
N GLY A 313 -4.30 5.11 14.54
CA GLY A 313 -5.54 5.34 15.27
C GLY A 313 -5.55 6.65 16.06
N ALA A 314 -4.42 7.04 16.63
CA ALA A 314 -4.28 8.32 17.32
C ALA A 314 -4.28 9.54 16.38
N GLY A 315 -4.06 9.34 15.08
CA GLY A 315 -4.11 10.42 14.08
C GLY A 315 -2.76 10.81 13.48
N PHE A 316 -1.68 10.10 13.80
CA PHE A 316 -0.41 10.23 13.07
C PHE A 316 -0.60 9.82 11.61
N LYS A 317 0.28 10.31 10.74
CA LYS A 317 0.20 10.08 9.29
C LYS A 317 1.31 9.18 8.79
N GLY A 318 0.97 8.34 7.82
CA GLY A 318 1.86 7.37 7.19
C GLY A 318 1.05 6.32 6.45
N GLY A 319 1.74 5.36 5.81
CA GLY A 319 1.10 4.26 5.09
C GLY A 319 0.93 3.03 5.98
N GLU A 320 0.01 2.17 5.61
CA GLU A 320 -0.29 0.90 6.27
C GLU A 320 0.42 -0.31 5.63
N ILE A 321 0.95 -0.16 4.40
CA ILE A 321 1.46 -1.28 3.58
C ILE A 321 2.72 -1.92 4.20
N VAL A 322 3.73 -1.13 4.60
CA VAL A 322 4.93 -1.72 5.22
C VAL A 322 4.63 -2.43 6.55
N PRO A 323 3.77 -1.90 7.43
CA PRO A 323 3.27 -2.67 8.57
C PRO A 323 2.64 -4.02 8.20
N ILE A 324 1.94 -4.12 7.07
CA ILE A 324 1.44 -5.41 6.55
C ILE A 324 2.60 -6.32 6.16
N PHE A 325 3.60 -5.81 5.44
CA PHE A 325 4.78 -6.58 5.07
C PHE A 325 5.52 -7.11 6.28
N PHE A 326 5.72 -6.27 7.28
CA PHE A 326 6.34 -6.65 8.55
C PHE A 326 5.53 -7.77 9.24
N THR A 327 4.23 -7.55 9.40
CA THR A 327 3.33 -8.50 10.06
C THR A 327 3.29 -9.84 9.33
N GLY A 328 3.18 -9.80 8.00
CA GLY A 328 3.17 -11.01 7.17
C GLY A 328 4.50 -11.75 7.19
N ALA A 329 5.62 -11.04 7.06
CA ALA A 329 6.95 -11.65 7.09
C ALA A 329 7.24 -12.30 8.45
N THR A 330 6.99 -11.60 9.54
CA THR A 330 7.26 -12.13 10.90
C THR A 330 6.32 -13.27 11.27
N PHE A 331 5.04 -13.21 10.91
CA PHE A 331 4.10 -14.32 11.10
C PHE A 331 4.47 -15.53 10.26
N GLY A 332 4.74 -15.31 8.96
CA GLY A 332 5.12 -16.38 8.04
C GLY A 332 6.40 -17.09 8.50
N CYS A 333 7.43 -16.33 8.92
CA CYS A 333 8.66 -16.88 9.46
C CYS A 333 8.42 -17.74 10.73
N ALA A 334 7.56 -17.26 11.64
CA ALA A 334 7.26 -17.97 12.90
C ALA A 334 6.44 -19.25 12.70
N VAL A 335 5.52 -19.26 11.73
CA VAL A 335 4.58 -20.35 11.53
C VAL A 335 5.10 -21.40 10.53
N ALA A 336 5.91 -21.01 9.55
CA ALA A 336 6.42 -21.88 8.50
C ALA A 336 7.09 -23.19 9.03
N PRO A 337 7.95 -23.15 10.07
CA PRO A 337 8.55 -24.37 10.62
C PRO A 337 7.52 -25.36 11.18
N LEU A 338 6.41 -24.86 11.75
CA LEU A 338 5.32 -25.70 12.25
C LEU A 338 4.59 -26.46 11.14
N LEU A 339 4.65 -25.92 9.93
CA LEU A 339 4.09 -26.52 8.70
C LEU A 339 5.15 -27.31 7.90
N GLY A 340 6.41 -27.37 8.38
CA GLY A 340 7.51 -28.01 7.68
C GLY A 340 8.02 -27.22 6.45
N LEU A 341 7.82 -25.91 6.42
CA LEU A 341 8.39 -24.99 5.43
C LEU A 341 9.63 -24.28 6.00
N ALA A 342 10.55 -23.90 5.14
CA ALA A 342 11.70 -23.09 5.53
C ALA A 342 11.23 -21.71 6.07
N PRO A 343 11.81 -21.20 7.19
CA PRO A 343 11.40 -19.96 7.82
C PRO A 343 11.44 -18.74 6.88
N GLY A 344 12.53 -18.62 6.09
CA GLY A 344 12.71 -17.52 5.14
C GLY A 344 11.69 -17.54 4.01
N LEU A 345 11.39 -18.74 3.46
CA LEU A 345 10.32 -18.91 2.47
C LEU A 345 8.95 -18.54 3.08
N GLY A 346 8.69 -19.00 4.31
CA GLY A 346 7.47 -18.63 5.04
C GLY A 346 7.33 -17.13 5.25
N ALA A 347 8.44 -16.44 5.57
CA ALA A 347 8.46 -14.98 5.68
C ALA A 347 8.11 -14.29 4.36
N ALA A 348 8.71 -14.73 3.25
CA ALA A 348 8.44 -14.17 1.93
C ALA A 348 6.99 -14.40 1.49
N LEU A 349 6.48 -15.62 1.61
CA LEU A 349 5.08 -15.96 1.34
C LEU A 349 4.14 -15.15 2.25
N GLY A 350 4.46 -15.05 3.53
CA GLY A 350 3.68 -14.29 4.51
C GLY A 350 3.59 -12.82 4.18
N MET A 351 4.72 -12.19 3.81
CA MET A 351 4.78 -10.78 3.40
C MET A 351 3.81 -10.48 2.25
N VAL A 352 3.85 -11.30 1.20
CA VAL A 352 3.10 -11.06 -0.03
C VAL A 352 1.63 -11.47 0.10
N ALA A 353 1.36 -12.63 0.70
CA ALA A 353 0.00 -13.14 0.84
C ALA A 353 -0.82 -12.34 1.87
N LEU A 354 -0.21 -11.81 2.94
CA LEU A 354 -0.89 -10.89 3.85
C LEU A 354 -1.25 -9.58 3.16
N PHE A 355 -0.32 -9.03 2.36
CA PHE A 355 -0.58 -7.85 1.55
C PHE A 355 -1.76 -8.09 0.59
N CYS A 356 -1.76 -9.23 -0.09
CA CYS A 356 -2.84 -9.65 -0.97
C CYS A 356 -4.20 -9.67 -0.25
N GLY A 357 -4.29 -10.33 0.90
CA GLY A 357 -5.53 -10.44 1.68
C GLY A 357 -6.03 -9.10 2.22
N CYS A 358 -5.11 -8.22 2.66
CA CYS A 358 -5.47 -6.89 3.17
C CYS A 358 -5.90 -5.91 2.08
N THR A 359 -5.28 -5.98 0.89
CA THR A 359 -5.51 -5.01 -0.18
C THR A 359 -6.43 -5.51 -1.29
N ASN A 360 -6.73 -6.79 -1.31
CA ASN A 360 -7.54 -7.46 -2.35
C ASN A 360 -6.94 -7.32 -3.76
N SER A 361 -5.61 -7.41 -3.87
CA SER A 361 -4.86 -7.18 -5.10
C SER A 361 -3.96 -8.39 -5.43
N PRO A 362 -4.55 -9.54 -5.89
CA PRO A 362 -3.81 -10.77 -6.08
C PRO A 362 -2.74 -10.68 -7.17
N LEU A 363 -3.04 -10.08 -8.32
CA LEU A 363 -2.06 -9.96 -9.41
C LEU A 363 -0.93 -9.00 -9.07
N ALA A 364 -1.26 -7.87 -8.42
CA ALA A 364 -0.25 -6.93 -7.93
C ALA A 364 0.68 -7.60 -6.91
N SER A 365 0.15 -8.45 -6.05
CA SER A 365 0.92 -9.19 -5.05
C SER A 365 1.88 -10.19 -5.69
N ILE A 366 1.45 -10.92 -6.72
CA ILE A 366 2.31 -11.83 -7.48
C ILE A 366 3.41 -11.03 -8.20
N CYS A 367 3.08 -9.92 -8.86
CA CYS A 367 4.07 -9.03 -9.47
C CYS A 367 5.08 -8.53 -8.43
N LEU A 368 4.60 -8.16 -7.23
CA LEU A 368 5.44 -7.74 -6.12
C LEU A 368 6.42 -8.84 -5.70
N ALA A 369 5.95 -10.09 -5.60
CA ALA A 369 6.82 -11.22 -5.29
C ALA A 369 7.94 -11.38 -6.32
N ILE A 370 7.63 -11.27 -7.61
CA ILE A 370 8.60 -11.38 -8.69
C ILE A 370 9.64 -10.25 -8.61
N GLU A 371 9.23 -9.02 -8.40
CA GLU A 371 10.13 -7.87 -8.37
C GLU A 371 10.98 -7.80 -7.10
N VAL A 372 10.44 -8.25 -5.95
CA VAL A 372 11.13 -8.17 -4.66
C VAL A 372 12.02 -9.38 -4.39
N PHE A 373 11.60 -10.60 -4.83
CA PHE A 373 12.30 -11.86 -4.55
C PHE A 373 12.92 -12.53 -5.79
N GLY A 374 12.78 -11.94 -6.98
CA GLY A 374 13.49 -12.39 -8.19
C GLY A 374 12.86 -13.54 -8.97
N GLY A 375 11.59 -13.79 -8.86
CA GLY A 375 10.86 -14.73 -9.74
C GLY A 375 11.02 -16.22 -9.39
N GLN A 376 11.76 -16.57 -8.35
CA GLN A 376 11.78 -17.94 -7.81
C GLN A 376 10.51 -18.21 -6.99
N ASN A 377 10.05 -19.46 -6.96
CA ASN A 377 8.86 -19.90 -6.19
C ASN A 377 7.55 -19.16 -6.57
N VAL A 378 7.43 -18.65 -7.80
CA VAL A 378 6.25 -17.84 -8.23
C VAL A 378 4.95 -18.61 -8.06
N GLU A 379 4.95 -19.92 -8.32
CA GLU A 379 3.79 -20.81 -8.16
C GLU A 379 3.33 -20.86 -6.70
N LEU A 380 4.27 -20.88 -5.75
CA LEU A 380 3.97 -20.88 -4.32
C LEU A 380 3.42 -19.52 -3.86
N PHE A 381 3.99 -18.42 -4.36
CA PHE A 381 3.45 -17.08 -4.12
C PHE A 381 2.05 -16.93 -4.70
N ALA A 382 1.83 -17.39 -5.93
CA ALA A 382 0.52 -17.32 -6.57
C ALA A 382 -0.54 -18.11 -5.79
N LEU A 383 -0.21 -19.32 -5.32
CA LEU A 383 -1.09 -20.13 -4.50
C LEU A 383 -1.43 -19.45 -3.17
N ALA A 384 -0.41 -18.98 -2.43
CA ALA A 384 -0.60 -18.31 -1.16
C ALA A 384 -1.47 -17.03 -1.31
N CYS A 385 -1.21 -16.23 -2.36
CA CYS A 385 -2.00 -15.04 -2.68
C CYS A 385 -3.45 -15.39 -3.04
N ALA A 386 -3.67 -16.41 -3.89
CA ALA A 386 -5.01 -16.83 -4.29
C ALA A 386 -5.84 -17.28 -3.09
N VAL A 387 -5.26 -18.10 -2.21
CA VAL A 387 -5.93 -18.56 -0.98
C VAL A 387 -6.22 -17.39 -0.05
N SER A 388 -5.22 -16.52 0.20
CA SER A 388 -5.38 -15.35 1.05
C SER A 388 -6.46 -14.40 0.53
N TYR A 389 -6.48 -14.13 -0.79
CA TYR A 389 -7.50 -13.32 -1.44
C TYR A 389 -8.91 -13.88 -1.28
N MET A 390 -9.09 -15.17 -1.58
CA MET A 390 -10.41 -15.81 -1.50
C MET A 390 -10.93 -15.86 -0.07
N MET A 391 -10.08 -16.25 0.88
CA MET A 391 -10.48 -16.49 2.26
C MET A 391 -10.52 -15.22 3.13
N SER A 392 -9.96 -14.09 2.66
CA SER A 392 -10.09 -12.79 3.35
C SER A 392 -11.49 -12.17 3.23
N SER A 393 -12.43 -12.84 2.54
CA SER A 393 -13.79 -12.37 2.35
C SER A 393 -13.83 -10.92 1.78
N TYR A 394 -14.74 -10.08 2.25
CA TYR A 394 -14.87 -8.68 1.83
C TYR A 394 -14.19 -7.70 2.81
N PHE A 395 -13.27 -8.20 3.63
CA PHE A 395 -12.43 -7.34 4.45
C PHE A 395 -11.36 -6.68 3.60
N SER A 396 -11.08 -5.42 3.91
CA SER A 396 -10.09 -4.61 3.19
C SER A 396 -9.44 -3.62 4.13
N LEU A 397 -8.18 -3.33 3.88
CA LEU A 397 -7.47 -2.22 4.49
C LEU A 397 -8.14 -0.88 4.16
N TYR A 398 -8.66 -0.76 2.95
CA TYR A 398 -9.26 0.46 2.43
C TYR A 398 -10.79 0.40 2.47
N ARG A 399 -11.40 1.18 3.37
CA ARG A 399 -12.87 1.24 3.55
C ARG A 399 -13.61 1.68 2.30
N GLU A 400 -12.95 2.44 1.45
CA GLU A 400 -13.50 2.98 0.20
C GLU A 400 -13.23 2.07 -1.00
N GLN A 401 -12.65 0.90 -0.80
CA GLN A 401 -12.50 -0.10 -1.85
C GLN A 401 -13.87 -0.67 -2.22
N HIS A 402 -14.10 -0.80 -3.51
CA HIS A 402 -15.37 -1.25 -4.06
C HIS A 402 -15.26 -2.70 -4.57
N PHE A 403 -16.20 -3.54 -4.19
CA PHE A 403 -16.28 -4.92 -4.68
C PHE A 403 -17.38 -5.00 -5.73
N LEU A 404 -17.04 -5.40 -6.95
CA LEU A 404 -17.96 -5.51 -8.07
C LEU A 404 -18.50 -6.94 -8.24
N HIS A 405 -17.67 -7.93 -7.94
CA HIS A 405 -17.99 -9.34 -8.06
C HIS A 405 -17.66 -10.09 -6.78
N SER A 406 -18.40 -11.19 -6.54
CA SER A 406 -18.09 -12.09 -5.44
C SER A 406 -16.73 -12.76 -5.64
N LYS A 407 -15.97 -12.94 -4.56
CA LYS A 407 -14.71 -13.65 -4.61
C LYS A 407 -14.86 -15.17 -4.74
N LEU A 408 -16.03 -15.72 -4.40
CA LEU A 408 -16.30 -17.15 -4.34
C LEU A 408 -17.23 -17.64 -5.43
N ARG A 409 -18.08 -16.75 -5.97
CA ARG A 409 -19.11 -17.08 -6.95
C ARG A 409 -19.10 -16.08 -8.10
N VAL A 410 -19.56 -16.50 -9.28
CA VAL A 410 -19.67 -15.62 -10.45
C VAL A 410 -20.99 -14.83 -10.35
N VAL A 411 -21.12 -14.03 -9.30
CA VAL A 411 -22.30 -13.16 -9.05
C VAL A 411 -21.82 -11.74 -8.67
N GLY A 412 -22.62 -10.75 -8.97
CA GLY A 412 -22.37 -9.38 -8.54
C GLY A 412 -22.50 -9.26 -7.02
N VAL A 413 -21.94 -8.21 -6.45
CA VAL A 413 -22.12 -7.86 -5.05
C VAL A 413 -22.48 -6.39 -4.90
N ARG A 414 -23.28 -6.06 -3.88
CA ARG A 414 -23.56 -4.68 -3.52
C ARG A 414 -23.45 -4.47 -2.03
N ARG A 415 -23.24 -3.22 -1.62
CA ARG A 415 -23.15 -2.85 -0.21
C ARG A 415 -24.54 -2.57 0.35
N VAL A 416 -24.98 -3.38 1.33
CA VAL A 416 -26.26 -3.24 2.02
C VAL A 416 -26.00 -3.04 3.51
N HIS A 417 -26.53 -1.95 4.11
CA HIS A 417 -26.32 -1.59 5.53
C HIS A 417 -24.85 -1.63 5.99
N GLY A 418 -23.93 -1.20 5.11
CA GLY A 418 -22.50 -1.17 5.40
C GLY A 418 -21.76 -2.49 5.25
N ARG A 419 -22.43 -3.58 4.84
CA ARG A 419 -21.85 -4.90 4.55
C ARG A 419 -21.98 -5.24 3.07
N TRP A 420 -21.02 -5.97 2.53
CA TRP A 420 -21.10 -6.51 1.17
C TRP A 420 -21.95 -7.79 1.16
N SER A 421 -22.92 -7.85 0.27
CA SER A 421 -23.79 -9.02 0.04
C SER A 421 -23.83 -9.38 -1.44
N GLU A 422 -23.96 -10.67 -1.75
CA GLU A 422 -24.16 -11.15 -3.12
C GLU A 422 -25.54 -10.69 -3.63
N THR A 423 -25.60 -10.32 -4.92
CA THR A 423 -26.86 -10.05 -5.61
C THR A 423 -27.36 -11.36 -6.20
N ASP A 424 -28.60 -11.75 -5.89
CA ASP A 424 -29.24 -12.88 -6.57
C ASP A 424 -29.36 -12.54 -8.05
N SER A 425 -28.70 -13.34 -8.90
CA SER A 425 -28.76 -13.19 -10.36
C SER A 425 -30.14 -13.49 -10.97
N ASP A 426 -31.07 -14.01 -10.16
CA ASP A 426 -32.38 -14.48 -10.63
C ASP A 426 -33.50 -13.45 -10.45
N ALA A 427 -33.19 -12.24 -9.95
CA ALA A 427 -34.19 -11.20 -9.69
C ALA A 427 -34.35 -10.15 -10.82
N GLU A 428 -33.59 -10.25 -11.91
CA GLU A 428 -33.60 -9.30 -13.03
C GLU A 428 -33.87 -9.97 -14.41
N ASN A 429 -34.57 -11.12 -14.45
CA ASN A 429 -35.12 -11.68 -15.69
C ASN A 429 -36.65 -11.63 -15.71
#